data_dd012b84b83f0c5bc9bfc4f86634192d
#
_entry.id   dd012b84b83f0c5bc9bfc4f86634192d
#
_cell.length_a   1.000
_cell.length_b   1.000
_cell.length_c   1.000
_cell.angle_alpha   90.00
_cell.angle_beta   90.00
_cell.angle_gamma   90.00
#
_symmetry.space_group_name_H-M   'P 1'
#
loop_
_entity.id
_entity.type
_entity.pdbx_description
1 polymer ?
#
loop_
_entity_poly.entity_id
_entity_poly.type
_entity_poly.pdbx_seq_one_letter_code
_entity_poly.pdbx_strand_id
1 'polypeptide(L)'
;MRHHILLTAGALCLAAAPRALIAQTFQSDDSTIKRIWAIGMDSSHTEELAGQLFDSLGPRLTGTPDLKRANDWLVHTYTSWGIPARNEQYGTWRGWRRGYSHIDLIAPRVRSLEGTMLGYSPGTNKKDLTATTVILPHFADSTEFVRWLPNAKGKFILVSAPQPTCRPREDWQTNATPASAARMDSLRSALQREWGGRNVRGTGYSLALGTGELGLRLEEAGVAGIITSRPKDGWGTIEVFETYDTRAPAIALSCEDYGLVFRLTEADRHPMVRMNLDAQLLGEQPVYNTVAEIRGTEKPDEYVVLSAHFD
;
A
#
# COMPACT_ATOMS: atom_id res chain seq x y z
N MET A 1 45.12 -13.83 -70.47
CA MET A 1 43.87 -13.04 -70.54
C MET A 1 43.22 -13.05 -69.15
N ARG A 2 43.36 -11.93 -68.47
CA ARG A 2 42.82 -11.77 -67.09
C ARG A 2 41.59 -10.86 -67.18
N HIS A 3 40.44 -11.32 -66.82
CA HIS A 3 39.23 -10.53 -66.71
C HIS A 3 39.08 -10.01 -65.28
N HIS A 4 39.14 -8.72 -65.11
CA HIS A 4 38.81 -8.02 -63.89
C HIS A 4 37.29 -7.81 -63.85
N ILE A 5 36.64 -8.40 -62.86
CA ILE A 5 35.23 -8.10 -62.53
C ILE A 5 35.25 -7.07 -61.42
N LEU A 6 34.80 -5.84 -61.72
CA LEU A 6 34.55 -4.77 -60.78
C LEU A 6 33.16 -5.03 -60.10
N LEU A 7 33.17 -5.30 -58.83
CA LEU A 7 31.97 -5.33 -57.98
C LEU A 7 31.75 -3.92 -57.42
N THR A 8 30.76 -3.22 -57.92
CA THR A 8 30.26 -1.98 -57.35
C THR A 8 29.32 -2.30 -56.21
N ALA A 9 29.77 -2.07 -54.97
CA ALA A 9 28.95 -2.14 -53.79
C ALA A 9 28.13 -0.85 -53.68
N GLY A 10 26.82 -0.92 -53.95
CA GLY A 10 25.88 0.16 -53.69
C GLY A 10 25.53 0.21 -52.21
N ALA A 11 26.00 1.23 -51.51
CA ALA A 11 25.60 1.53 -50.15
C ALA A 11 24.19 2.11 -50.16
N LEU A 12 23.20 1.30 -49.71
CA LEU A 12 21.85 1.76 -49.44
C LEU A 12 21.83 2.48 -48.08
N CYS A 13 22.00 3.80 -48.08
CA CYS A 13 21.73 4.63 -46.90
C CYS A 13 20.20 4.68 -46.69
N LEU A 14 19.69 3.82 -45.79
CA LEU A 14 18.38 4.02 -45.24
C LEU A 14 18.41 5.26 -44.34
N ALA A 15 17.95 6.40 -44.90
CA ALA A 15 17.63 7.57 -44.09
C ALA A 15 16.50 7.22 -43.13
N ALA A 16 16.87 6.95 -41.89
CA ALA A 16 15.90 6.91 -40.79
C ALA A 16 15.38 8.36 -40.60
N ALA A 17 14.26 8.68 -41.23
CA ALA A 17 13.55 9.90 -40.94
C ALA A 17 13.24 9.91 -39.45
N PRO A 18 13.55 10.97 -38.69
CA PRO A 18 13.11 11.08 -37.33
C PRO A 18 11.58 11.01 -37.37
N ARG A 19 11.00 9.95 -36.76
CA ARG A 19 9.58 9.96 -36.45
C ARG A 19 9.40 11.15 -35.54
N ALA A 20 8.88 12.24 -36.06
CA ALA A 20 8.34 13.30 -35.22
C ALA A 20 7.37 12.62 -34.26
N LEU A 21 7.70 12.65 -32.99
CA LEU A 21 6.72 12.38 -31.93
C LEU A 21 5.62 13.41 -32.18
N ILE A 22 4.55 12.99 -32.84
CA ILE A 22 3.33 13.79 -32.93
C ILE A 22 2.87 13.87 -31.49
N ALA A 23 3.14 15.00 -30.86
CA ALA A 23 2.52 15.35 -29.61
C ALA A 23 1.02 15.15 -29.84
N GLN A 24 0.36 14.32 -29.01
CA GLN A 24 -1.07 14.11 -29.12
C GLN A 24 -1.75 15.48 -28.93
N THR A 25 -2.04 16.15 -30.04
CA THR A 25 -2.78 17.40 -30.01
C THR A 25 -4.23 17.05 -29.76
N PHE A 26 -4.74 17.54 -28.64
CA PHE A 26 -6.18 17.41 -28.34
C PHE A 26 -6.95 18.17 -29.42
N GLN A 27 -7.79 17.45 -30.18
CA GLN A 27 -8.58 18.04 -31.26
C GLN A 27 -9.86 18.65 -30.66
N SER A 28 -9.85 19.95 -30.48
CA SER A 28 -11.03 20.74 -30.12
C SER A 28 -10.92 22.11 -30.79
N ASP A 29 -12.06 22.65 -31.27
CA ASP A 29 -12.11 24.01 -31.76
C ASP A 29 -12.37 25.05 -30.65
N ASP A 30 -12.77 24.60 -29.45
CA ASP A 30 -13.00 25.44 -28.30
C ASP A 30 -11.67 25.95 -27.73
N SER A 31 -11.51 27.27 -27.66
CA SER A 31 -10.33 27.94 -27.18
C SER A 31 -10.06 27.70 -25.69
N THR A 32 -11.13 27.55 -24.89
CA THR A 32 -11.03 27.25 -23.44
C THR A 32 -10.49 25.86 -23.23
N ILE A 33 -11.00 24.89 -23.96
CA ILE A 33 -10.51 23.50 -23.90
C ILE A 33 -9.05 23.42 -24.35
N LYS A 34 -8.66 24.10 -25.42
CA LYS A 34 -7.25 24.20 -25.87
C LYS A 34 -6.36 24.78 -24.79
N ARG A 35 -6.81 25.83 -24.09
CA ARG A 35 -6.05 26.44 -22.99
C ARG A 35 -5.91 25.51 -21.80
N ILE A 36 -6.98 24.80 -21.41
CA ILE A 36 -6.92 23.79 -20.33
C ILE A 36 -5.91 22.70 -20.68
N TRP A 37 -5.93 22.21 -21.91
CA TRP A 37 -4.97 21.22 -22.40
C TRP A 37 -3.53 21.74 -22.33
N ALA A 38 -3.25 22.95 -22.84
CA ALA A 38 -1.92 23.54 -22.82
C ALA A 38 -1.40 23.73 -21.38
N ILE A 39 -2.26 24.21 -20.46
CA ILE A 39 -1.88 24.34 -19.06
C ILE A 39 -1.54 22.97 -18.46
N GLY A 40 -2.36 21.95 -18.73
CA GLY A 40 -2.16 20.60 -18.19
C GLY A 40 -0.90 19.91 -18.73
N MET A 41 -0.53 20.15 -19.99
CA MET A 41 0.61 19.48 -20.64
C MET A 41 1.91 20.27 -20.59
N ASP A 42 1.84 21.60 -20.69
CA ASP A 42 3.03 22.45 -20.88
C ASP A 42 3.43 23.22 -19.61
N SER A 43 2.49 23.45 -18.68
CA SER A 43 2.70 24.26 -17.47
C SER A 43 1.96 23.67 -16.26
N SER A 44 1.91 22.36 -16.18
CA SER A 44 1.23 21.66 -15.09
C SER A 44 1.92 21.88 -13.74
N HIS A 45 1.14 22.18 -12.73
CA HIS A 45 1.59 22.19 -11.32
C HIS A 45 1.49 20.82 -10.64
N THR A 46 1.22 19.75 -11.39
CA THR A 46 0.98 18.41 -10.81
C THR A 46 2.16 17.90 -10.01
N GLU A 47 3.39 18.10 -10.49
CA GLU A 47 4.60 17.63 -9.80
C GLU A 47 4.81 18.41 -8.48
N GLU A 48 4.64 19.73 -8.48
CA GLU A 48 4.73 20.58 -7.29
C GLU A 48 3.67 20.20 -6.26
N LEU A 49 2.41 20.05 -6.69
CA LEU A 49 1.30 19.68 -5.83
C LEU A 49 1.46 18.25 -5.29
N ALA A 50 1.95 17.32 -6.13
CA ALA A 50 2.24 15.95 -5.71
C ALA A 50 3.36 15.91 -4.67
N GLY A 51 4.46 16.65 -4.88
CA GLY A 51 5.53 16.77 -3.90
C GLY A 51 5.03 17.33 -2.56
N GLN A 52 4.19 18.37 -2.58
CA GLN A 52 3.59 18.88 -1.36
C GLN A 52 2.69 17.83 -0.67
N LEU A 53 1.89 17.11 -1.45
CA LEU A 53 0.93 16.15 -0.93
C LEU A 53 1.58 14.87 -0.40
N PHE A 54 2.58 14.34 -1.12
CA PHE A 54 3.20 13.05 -0.78
C PHE A 54 4.41 13.19 0.14
N ASP A 55 5.24 14.20 -0.08
CA ASP A 55 6.51 14.34 0.64
C ASP A 55 6.36 15.16 1.92
N SER A 56 5.52 16.23 1.90
CA SER A 56 5.38 17.15 3.03
C SER A 56 4.21 16.79 3.94
N LEU A 57 3.04 16.46 3.38
CA LEU A 57 1.84 16.08 4.15
C LEU A 57 1.84 14.58 4.46
N GLY A 58 2.21 13.74 3.51
CA GLY A 58 2.35 12.31 3.68
C GLY A 58 1.01 11.55 3.78
N PRO A 59 0.99 10.39 4.49
CA PRO A 59 -0.19 9.54 4.61
C PRO A 59 -1.36 10.24 5.29
N ARG A 60 -2.55 10.09 4.72
CA ARG A 60 -3.76 10.87 5.09
C ARG A 60 -4.94 9.96 5.39
N LEU A 61 -4.83 9.09 6.38
CA LEU A 61 -5.96 8.23 6.75
C LEU A 61 -7.09 9.05 7.40
N THR A 62 -8.32 8.62 7.16
CA THR A 62 -9.54 9.23 7.73
C THR A 62 -9.43 9.37 9.25
N GLY A 63 -9.81 10.50 9.81
CA GLY A 63 -9.76 10.75 11.25
C GLY A 63 -8.35 11.02 11.81
N THR A 64 -7.33 11.14 10.95
CA THR A 64 -5.97 11.50 11.41
C THR A 64 -5.75 13.00 11.38
N PRO A 65 -4.88 13.55 12.26
CA PRO A 65 -4.45 14.95 12.18
C PRO A 65 -3.79 15.28 10.84
N ASP A 66 -3.19 14.30 10.18
CA ASP A 66 -2.51 14.48 8.89
C ASP A 66 -3.52 14.72 7.77
N LEU A 67 -4.66 13.99 7.74
CA LEU A 67 -5.74 14.28 6.81
C LEU A 67 -6.32 15.68 7.06
N LYS A 68 -6.51 16.06 8.33
CA LYS A 68 -7.01 17.41 8.66
C LYS A 68 -6.08 18.50 8.13
N ARG A 69 -4.75 18.35 8.31
CA ARG A 69 -3.75 19.30 7.75
C ARG A 69 -3.82 19.33 6.23
N ALA A 70 -4.02 18.20 5.60
CA ALA A 70 -4.15 18.12 4.14
C ALA A 70 -5.44 18.79 3.64
N ASN A 71 -6.57 18.62 4.33
CA ASN A 71 -7.80 19.36 4.04
C ASN A 71 -7.60 20.88 4.16
N ASP A 72 -6.91 21.34 5.20
CA ASP A 72 -6.62 22.76 5.38
C ASP A 72 -5.68 23.30 4.30
N TRP A 73 -4.70 22.49 3.88
CA TRP A 73 -3.83 22.81 2.75
C TRP A 73 -4.62 22.96 1.45
N LEU A 74 -5.59 22.06 1.16
CA LEU A 74 -6.45 22.19 -0.02
C LEU A 74 -7.27 23.49 0.01
N VAL A 75 -7.87 23.82 1.15
CA VAL A 75 -8.62 25.08 1.28
C VAL A 75 -7.69 26.27 0.98
N HIS A 76 -6.48 26.28 1.55
CA HIS A 76 -5.50 27.33 1.29
C HIS A 76 -5.10 27.41 -0.19
N THR A 77 -4.84 26.25 -0.82
CA THR A 77 -4.43 26.16 -2.23
C THR A 77 -5.51 26.71 -3.15
N TYR A 78 -6.76 26.26 -3.03
CA TYR A 78 -7.87 26.78 -3.83
C TYR A 78 -8.09 28.28 -3.60
N THR A 79 -8.02 28.72 -2.34
CA THR A 79 -8.20 30.14 -2.01
C THR A 79 -7.08 31.00 -2.62
N SER A 80 -5.84 30.50 -2.66
CA SER A 80 -4.71 31.21 -3.31
C SER A 80 -4.88 31.37 -4.81
N TRP A 81 -5.66 30.48 -5.43
CA TRP A 81 -6.07 30.58 -6.85
C TRP A 81 -7.31 31.46 -7.05
N GLY A 82 -7.83 32.08 -6.00
CA GLY A 82 -9.05 32.89 -6.07
C GLY A 82 -10.34 32.08 -6.09
N ILE A 83 -10.30 30.79 -5.75
CA ILE A 83 -11.45 29.91 -5.71
C ILE A 83 -11.91 29.76 -4.24
N PRO A 84 -13.13 30.18 -3.90
CA PRO A 84 -13.67 29.95 -2.55
C PRO A 84 -13.68 28.46 -2.21
N ALA A 85 -13.13 28.12 -1.05
CA ALA A 85 -13.07 26.76 -0.57
C ALA A 85 -13.29 26.66 0.93
N ARG A 86 -13.81 25.53 1.39
CA ARG A 86 -14.09 25.25 2.80
C ARG A 86 -14.00 23.75 3.10
N ASN A 87 -13.81 23.42 4.36
CA ASN A 87 -13.97 22.08 4.85
C ASN A 87 -15.39 21.89 5.40
N GLU A 88 -16.10 20.90 4.89
CA GLU A 88 -17.44 20.52 5.35
C GLU A 88 -17.37 19.23 6.14
N GLN A 89 -17.74 19.28 7.42
CA GLN A 89 -17.79 18.10 8.25
C GLN A 89 -18.95 17.21 7.80
N TYR A 90 -18.66 15.93 7.46
CA TYR A 90 -19.67 14.97 7.09
C TYR A 90 -19.90 13.88 8.14
N GLY A 91 -19.06 13.81 9.17
CA GLY A 91 -19.19 12.82 10.23
C GLY A 91 -18.05 12.82 11.22
N THR A 92 -17.90 11.70 11.91
CA THR A 92 -16.75 11.40 12.77
C THR A 92 -16.16 10.03 12.41
N TRP A 93 -14.90 9.83 12.73
CA TRP A 93 -14.21 8.56 12.56
C TRP A 93 -13.23 8.32 13.69
N ARG A 94 -12.81 7.08 13.88
CA ARG A 94 -11.79 6.74 14.86
C ARG A 94 -10.48 7.47 14.54
N GLY A 95 -10.02 8.25 15.49
CA GLY A 95 -8.81 9.05 15.33
C GLY A 95 -7.55 8.27 15.63
N TRP A 96 -6.48 8.58 14.90
CA TRP A 96 -5.20 7.90 15.05
C TRP A 96 -4.05 8.81 14.66
N ARG A 97 -2.97 8.74 15.43
CA ARG A 97 -1.70 9.40 15.11
C ARG A 97 -0.61 8.32 15.01
N ARG A 98 0.09 8.31 13.90
CA ARG A 98 1.25 7.43 13.67
C ARG A 98 2.55 8.21 13.88
N GLY A 99 3.47 7.62 14.63
CA GLY A 99 4.87 8.02 14.69
C GLY A 99 5.77 6.97 14.00
N TYR A 100 6.91 6.68 14.61
CA TYR A 100 7.87 5.73 14.06
C TYR A 100 7.47 4.26 14.28
N SER A 101 8.06 3.39 13.44
CA SER A 101 8.03 1.93 13.59
C SER A 101 9.46 1.41 13.59
N HIS A 102 9.95 0.95 14.74
CA HIS A 102 11.23 0.24 14.84
C HIS A 102 10.95 -1.24 15.03
N ILE A 103 11.42 -2.06 14.10
CA ILE A 103 11.16 -3.50 14.08
C ILE A 103 12.47 -4.21 13.83
N ASP A 104 12.82 -5.15 14.69
CA ASP A 104 14.06 -5.90 14.61
C ASP A 104 13.82 -7.40 14.79
N LEU A 105 14.54 -8.21 14.06
CA LEU A 105 14.85 -9.59 14.41
C LEU A 105 16.02 -9.56 15.40
N ILE A 106 15.86 -10.15 16.59
CA ILE A 106 16.91 -10.18 17.62
C ILE A 106 17.48 -11.57 17.86
N ALA A 107 16.81 -12.61 17.44
CA ALA A 107 17.28 -13.98 17.39
C ALA A 107 16.73 -14.70 16.16
N PRO A 108 17.47 -15.64 15.55
CA PRO A 108 18.80 -16.16 15.90
C PRO A 108 19.97 -15.22 15.55
N ARG A 109 19.74 -14.11 14.88
CA ARG A 109 20.72 -13.06 14.60
C ARG A 109 20.07 -11.70 14.60
N VAL A 110 20.83 -10.66 14.90
CA VAL A 110 20.33 -9.29 14.90
C VAL A 110 20.23 -8.75 13.47
N ARG A 111 19.08 -8.17 13.14
CA ARG A 111 18.81 -7.47 11.88
C ARG A 111 17.61 -6.53 12.04
N SER A 112 17.72 -5.30 11.56
CA SER A 112 16.55 -4.44 11.39
C SER A 112 15.67 -4.98 10.27
N LEU A 113 14.37 -4.97 10.51
CA LEU A 113 13.35 -5.41 9.56
C LEU A 113 12.64 -4.20 8.97
N GLU A 114 12.45 -4.21 7.66
CA GLU A 114 11.71 -3.19 6.98
C GLU A 114 10.21 -3.45 7.12
N GLY A 115 9.51 -2.49 7.73
CA GLY A 115 8.08 -2.61 7.96
C GLY A 115 7.49 -1.36 8.61
N THR A 116 6.17 -1.34 8.66
CA THR A 116 5.41 -0.24 9.24
C THR A 116 4.15 -0.73 9.95
N MET A 117 3.60 0.09 10.85
CA MET A 117 2.30 -0.19 11.47
C MET A 117 1.19 -0.20 10.45
N LEU A 118 0.22 -1.09 10.63
CA LEU A 118 -1.07 -0.99 9.95
C LEU A 118 -1.81 0.28 10.39
N GLY A 119 -2.69 0.77 9.54
CA GLY A 119 -3.56 1.90 9.89
C GLY A 119 -4.34 1.61 11.16
N TYR A 120 -4.43 2.58 12.05
CA TYR A 120 -5.10 2.54 13.36
C TYR A 120 -4.56 1.48 14.33
N SER A 121 -3.38 0.92 14.09
CA SER A 121 -2.73 0.02 15.03
C SER A 121 -2.40 0.75 16.33
N PRO A 122 -2.61 0.13 17.50
CA PRO A 122 -2.08 0.64 18.75
C PRO A 122 -0.54 0.61 18.72
N GLY A 123 0.07 1.51 19.46
CA GLY A 123 1.52 1.51 19.69
C GLY A 123 1.93 0.59 20.83
N THR A 124 3.23 0.54 21.10
CA THR A 124 3.80 -0.21 22.23
C THR A 124 4.08 0.68 23.46
N ASN A 125 3.47 1.86 23.53
CA ASN A 125 3.69 2.84 24.61
C ASN A 125 5.17 3.24 24.76
N LYS A 126 5.89 3.35 23.64
CA LYS A 126 7.33 3.65 23.58
C LYS A 126 8.22 2.65 24.34
N LYS A 127 7.75 1.42 24.51
CA LYS A 127 8.50 0.32 25.11
C LYS A 127 8.74 -0.75 24.08
N ASP A 128 9.85 -1.46 24.26
CA ASP A 128 10.14 -2.63 23.43
C ASP A 128 9.17 -3.76 23.79
N LEU A 129 8.47 -4.25 22.78
CA LEU A 129 7.67 -5.46 22.86
C LEU A 129 8.42 -6.58 22.12
N THR A 130 8.82 -7.62 22.86
CA THR A 130 9.60 -8.71 22.32
C THR A 130 8.87 -10.03 22.49
N ALA A 131 8.75 -10.80 21.42
CA ALA A 131 8.15 -12.12 21.45
C ALA A 131 8.70 -13.03 20.33
N THR A 132 8.48 -14.34 20.49
CA THR A 132 8.65 -15.30 19.41
C THR A 132 7.48 -15.25 18.44
N THR A 133 7.66 -15.82 17.25
CA THR A 133 6.63 -15.86 16.23
C THR A 133 5.98 -17.24 16.13
N VAL A 134 4.75 -17.27 15.63
CA VAL A 134 4.05 -18.49 15.22
C VAL A 134 3.28 -18.22 13.92
N ILE A 135 3.29 -19.18 13.01
CA ILE A 135 2.51 -19.12 11.77
C ILE A 135 1.06 -19.47 12.10
N LEU A 136 0.10 -18.68 11.62
CA LEU A 136 -1.32 -19.00 11.73
C LEU A 136 -1.58 -20.32 10.97
N PRO A 137 -2.05 -21.39 11.65
CA PRO A 137 -2.34 -22.66 10.99
C PRO A 137 -3.54 -22.59 10.03
N HIS A 138 -3.71 -23.60 9.24
CA HIS A 138 -4.98 -23.88 8.57
C HIS A 138 -5.89 -24.60 9.56
N PHE A 139 -7.14 -24.18 9.65
CA PHE A 139 -8.16 -24.81 10.49
C PHE A 139 -9.27 -25.38 9.62
N ALA A 140 -9.72 -26.57 9.92
CA ALA A 140 -10.87 -27.18 9.25
C ALA A 140 -12.18 -26.49 9.66
N ASP A 141 -12.26 -26.03 10.90
CA ASP A 141 -13.43 -25.36 11.46
C ASP A 141 -13.08 -24.41 12.61
N SER A 142 -14.10 -23.73 13.12
CA SER A 142 -13.98 -22.81 14.26
C SER A 142 -13.57 -23.48 15.57
N THR A 143 -13.87 -24.76 15.74
CA THR A 143 -13.53 -25.51 16.95
C THR A 143 -12.03 -25.74 17.03
N GLU A 144 -11.39 -26.08 15.91
CA GLU A 144 -9.95 -26.19 15.84
C GLU A 144 -9.25 -24.86 16.09
N PHE A 145 -9.78 -23.77 15.52
CA PHE A 145 -9.26 -22.42 15.78
C PHE A 145 -9.31 -22.09 17.27
N VAL A 146 -10.47 -22.26 17.92
CA VAL A 146 -10.61 -21.97 19.35
C VAL A 146 -9.68 -22.84 20.20
N ARG A 147 -9.52 -24.11 19.86
CA ARG A 147 -8.58 -25.02 20.54
C ARG A 147 -7.12 -24.61 20.40
N TRP A 148 -6.77 -24.00 19.27
CA TRP A 148 -5.42 -23.54 19.00
C TRP A 148 -5.08 -22.20 19.69
N LEU A 149 -6.05 -21.30 19.91
CA LEU A 149 -5.85 -19.94 20.43
C LEU A 149 -4.91 -19.85 21.66
N PRO A 150 -4.94 -20.78 22.64
CA PRO A 150 -4.00 -20.75 23.77
C PRO A 150 -2.51 -20.77 23.34
N ASN A 151 -2.19 -21.39 22.20
CA ASN A 151 -0.82 -21.45 21.66
C ASN A 151 -0.35 -20.10 21.09
N ALA A 152 -1.27 -19.20 20.81
CA ALA A 152 -1.00 -17.86 20.27
C ALA A 152 -0.61 -16.85 21.37
N LYS A 153 -0.96 -17.14 22.61
CA LYS A 153 -0.75 -16.22 23.76
C LYS A 153 0.71 -15.78 23.88
N GLY A 154 0.92 -14.46 23.95
CA GLY A 154 2.25 -13.86 24.13
C GLY A 154 3.18 -14.01 22.92
N LYS A 155 2.67 -14.38 21.74
CA LYS A 155 3.46 -14.54 20.50
C LYS A 155 3.03 -13.55 19.44
N PHE A 156 3.92 -13.27 18.49
CA PHE A 156 3.57 -12.61 17.25
C PHE A 156 3.02 -13.61 16.24
N ILE A 157 1.87 -13.31 15.66
CA ILE A 157 1.18 -14.21 14.73
C ILE A 157 1.47 -13.77 13.29
N LEU A 158 2.05 -14.66 12.50
CA LEU A 158 2.26 -14.47 11.05
C LEU A 158 0.99 -14.88 10.32
N VAL A 159 0.28 -13.91 9.72
CA VAL A 159 -1.07 -14.13 9.16
C VAL A 159 -1.13 -14.07 7.63
N SER A 160 0.00 -13.83 6.96
CA SER A 160 0.07 -13.71 5.51
C SER A 160 0.79 -14.90 4.87
N ALA A 161 0.47 -15.16 3.60
CA ALA A 161 1.20 -16.13 2.79
C ALA A 161 2.64 -15.68 2.54
N PRO A 162 3.66 -16.54 2.73
CA PRO A 162 4.99 -16.25 2.27
C PRO A 162 5.02 -16.25 0.74
N GLN A 163 5.57 -15.22 0.12
CA GLN A 163 5.66 -15.18 -1.33
C GLN A 163 6.74 -16.13 -1.85
N PRO A 164 6.52 -16.84 -2.97
CA PRO A 164 7.54 -17.71 -3.56
C PRO A 164 8.73 -16.92 -4.12
N THR A 165 8.53 -15.64 -4.40
CA THR A 165 9.56 -14.67 -4.78
C THR A 165 9.09 -13.26 -4.47
N CYS A 166 10.01 -12.40 -4.06
CA CYS A 166 9.77 -10.96 -3.90
C CYS A 166 10.05 -10.15 -5.17
N ARG A 167 10.51 -10.80 -6.25
CA ARG A 167 10.72 -10.14 -7.53
C ARG A 167 9.39 -9.65 -8.09
N PRO A 168 9.29 -8.39 -8.54
CA PRO A 168 8.10 -7.85 -9.17
C PRO A 168 7.62 -8.70 -10.35
N ARG A 169 6.32 -8.74 -10.57
CA ARG A 169 5.73 -9.59 -11.61
C ARG A 169 6.20 -9.17 -13.01
N GLU A 170 6.26 -7.89 -13.27
CA GLU A 170 6.72 -7.34 -14.55
C GLU A 170 8.17 -7.73 -14.85
N ASP A 171 9.06 -7.59 -13.86
CA ASP A 171 10.47 -7.99 -13.99
C ASP A 171 10.60 -9.51 -14.22
N TRP A 172 9.76 -10.31 -13.55
CA TRP A 172 9.70 -11.74 -13.80
C TRP A 172 9.22 -12.06 -15.22
N GLN A 173 8.16 -11.41 -15.70
CA GLN A 173 7.63 -11.62 -17.04
C GLN A 173 8.63 -11.22 -18.13
N THR A 174 9.39 -10.14 -17.92
CA THR A 174 10.39 -9.65 -18.85
C THR A 174 11.60 -10.58 -18.97
N ASN A 175 12.06 -11.16 -17.85
CA ASN A 175 13.35 -11.85 -17.78
C ASN A 175 13.25 -13.37 -17.69
N ALA A 176 12.07 -13.94 -17.42
CA ALA A 176 11.87 -15.37 -17.31
C ALA A 176 11.59 -16.01 -18.69
N THR A 177 11.94 -17.30 -18.84
CA THR A 177 11.42 -18.08 -19.96
C THR A 177 9.91 -18.27 -19.79
N PRO A 178 9.13 -18.49 -20.88
CA PRO A 178 7.69 -18.74 -20.78
C PRO A 178 7.33 -19.86 -19.81
N ALA A 179 8.11 -20.95 -19.81
CA ALA A 179 7.89 -22.08 -18.90
C ALA A 179 8.12 -21.69 -17.43
N SER A 180 9.17 -20.88 -17.13
CA SER A 180 9.44 -20.40 -15.78
C SER A 180 8.37 -19.40 -15.31
N ALA A 181 7.89 -18.53 -16.19
CA ALA A 181 6.80 -17.59 -15.87
C ALA A 181 5.50 -18.36 -15.52
N ALA A 182 5.09 -19.31 -16.36
CA ALA A 182 3.92 -20.13 -16.12
C ALA A 182 4.01 -20.94 -14.81
N ARG A 183 5.19 -21.49 -14.51
CA ARG A 183 5.43 -22.19 -13.25
C ARG A 183 5.29 -21.25 -12.05
N MET A 184 5.82 -20.03 -12.13
CA MET A 184 5.72 -19.04 -11.05
C MET A 184 4.26 -18.61 -10.83
N ASP A 185 3.49 -18.38 -11.89
CA ASP A 185 2.07 -18.04 -11.79
C ASP A 185 1.27 -19.19 -11.16
N SER A 186 1.63 -20.44 -11.47
CA SER A 186 1.02 -21.63 -10.85
C SER A 186 1.32 -21.72 -9.36
N LEU A 187 2.57 -21.44 -8.95
CA LEU A 187 2.97 -21.40 -7.53
C LEU A 187 2.24 -20.30 -6.77
N ARG A 188 2.16 -19.10 -7.33
CA ARG A 188 1.41 -17.99 -6.72
C ARG A 188 -0.08 -18.32 -6.55
N SER A 189 -0.68 -18.91 -7.59
CA SER A 189 -2.09 -19.33 -7.56
C SER A 189 -2.34 -20.43 -6.53
N ALA A 190 -1.45 -21.40 -6.40
CA ALA A 190 -1.56 -22.45 -5.40
C ALA A 190 -1.49 -21.89 -3.98
N LEU A 191 -0.53 -20.98 -3.72
CA LEU A 191 -0.36 -20.30 -2.45
C LEU A 191 -1.59 -19.45 -2.09
N GLN A 192 -2.12 -18.73 -3.07
CA GLN A 192 -3.32 -17.90 -2.86
C GLN A 192 -4.54 -18.76 -2.52
N ARG A 193 -4.72 -19.91 -3.14
CA ARG A 193 -5.78 -20.87 -2.78
C ARG A 193 -5.59 -21.43 -1.37
N GLU A 194 -4.38 -21.82 -1.03
CA GLU A 194 -4.05 -22.37 0.30
C GLU A 194 -4.34 -21.36 1.40
N TRP A 195 -3.85 -20.13 1.23
CA TRP A 195 -4.01 -19.08 2.24
C TRP A 195 -5.37 -18.38 2.20
N GLY A 196 -6.00 -18.26 1.04
CA GLY A 196 -7.37 -17.77 0.90
C GLY A 196 -8.40 -18.72 1.56
N GLY A 197 -8.10 -20.02 1.60
CA GLY A 197 -8.89 -21.01 2.33
C GLY A 197 -8.71 -21.00 3.85
N ARG A 198 -7.76 -20.23 4.39
CA ARG A 198 -7.57 -20.07 5.84
C ARG A 198 -8.62 -19.20 6.51
N ASN A 199 -9.65 -18.79 5.78
CA ASN A 199 -10.87 -18.29 6.36
C ASN A 199 -11.50 -19.40 7.19
N VAL A 200 -11.65 -19.18 8.49
CA VAL A 200 -12.38 -20.12 9.36
C VAL A 200 -13.86 -20.06 8.94
N ARG A 201 -14.30 -21.05 8.14
CA ARG A 201 -15.67 -21.11 7.63
C ARG A 201 -16.67 -21.03 8.77
N GLY A 202 -17.64 -20.13 8.63
CA GLY A 202 -18.72 -19.97 9.61
C GLY A 202 -18.42 -19.06 10.79
N THR A 203 -17.23 -18.47 10.89
CA THR A 203 -16.87 -17.54 11.97
C THR A 203 -16.87 -16.07 11.57
N GLY A 204 -17.08 -15.77 10.28
CA GLY A 204 -16.96 -14.41 9.75
C GLY A 204 -15.54 -13.85 9.68
N TYR A 205 -14.50 -14.65 9.99
CA TYR A 205 -13.11 -14.23 9.98
C TYR A 205 -12.56 -14.20 8.57
N SER A 206 -12.20 -13.01 8.10
CA SER A 206 -11.53 -12.82 6.82
C SER A 206 -10.08 -12.43 7.02
N LEU A 207 -9.16 -13.20 6.45
CA LEU A 207 -7.76 -12.81 6.32
C LEU A 207 -7.55 -11.77 5.20
N ALA A 208 -8.57 -11.53 4.37
CA ALA A 208 -8.44 -10.71 3.17
C ALA A 208 -8.07 -9.25 3.48
N LEU A 209 -8.45 -8.74 4.63
CA LEU A 209 -8.17 -7.37 5.09
C LEU A 209 -7.19 -7.31 6.26
N GLY A 210 -6.44 -8.38 6.46
CA GLY A 210 -5.29 -8.42 7.37
C GLY A 210 -5.63 -8.57 8.84
N THR A 211 -6.73 -8.07 9.34
CA THR A 211 -6.99 -8.09 10.78
C THR A 211 -8.46 -8.21 11.15
N GLY A 212 -9.40 -7.60 10.51
CA GLY A 212 -10.82 -7.76 10.75
C GLY A 212 -11.19 -8.43 12.08
N GLU A 213 -12.16 -9.32 12.08
CA GLU A 213 -12.56 -10.10 13.28
C GLU A 213 -11.48 -11.08 13.75
N LEU A 214 -10.62 -11.59 12.84
CA LEU A 214 -9.51 -12.47 13.21
C LEU A 214 -8.54 -11.74 14.15
N GLY A 215 -8.19 -10.49 13.86
CA GLY A 215 -7.33 -9.67 14.70
C GLY A 215 -7.89 -9.53 16.11
N LEU A 216 -9.15 -9.15 16.23
CA LEU A 216 -9.84 -9.02 17.53
C LEU A 216 -9.83 -10.32 18.34
N ARG A 217 -10.05 -11.47 17.69
CA ARG A 217 -10.00 -12.78 18.37
C ARG A 217 -8.60 -13.16 18.81
N LEU A 218 -7.58 -12.84 18.02
CA LEU A 218 -6.19 -13.01 18.42
C LEU A 218 -5.83 -12.07 19.58
N GLU A 219 -6.28 -10.82 19.53
CA GLU A 219 -6.11 -9.86 20.62
C GLU A 219 -6.76 -10.35 21.91
N GLU A 220 -8.00 -10.88 21.85
CA GLU A 220 -8.70 -11.49 23.00
C GLU A 220 -7.92 -12.67 23.58
N ALA A 221 -7.27 -13.47 22.74
CA ALA A 221 -6.40 -14.59 23.16
C ALA A 221 -5.08 -14.14 23.79
N GLY A 222 -4.77 -12.83 23.75
CA GLY A 222 -3.59 -12.25 24.38
C GLY A 222 -2.30 -12.44 23.57
N VAL A 223 -2.38 -12.35 22.24
CA VAL A 223 -1.19 -12.32 21.37
C VAL A 223 -0.31 -11.10 21.69
N ALA A 224 0.97 -11.19 21.42
CA ALA A 224 1.88 -10.05 21.52
C ALA A 224 1.63 -9.03 20.39
N GLY A 225 1.20 -9.50 19.22
CA GLY A 225 0.87 -8.67 18.07
C GLY A 225 0.70 -9.50 16.80
N ILE A 226 0.42 -8.82 15.70
CA ILE A 226 0.12 -9.43 14.41
C ILE A 226 1.12 -8.93 13.36
N ILE A 227 1.66 -9.84 12.55
CA ILE A 227 2.58 -9.52 11.47
C ILE A 227 1.98 -9.96 10.15
N THR A 228 1.82 -9.01 9.24
CA THR A 228 1.33 -9.24 7.88
C THR A 228 2.41 -8.95 6.86
N SER A 229 2.18 -9.34 5.61
CA SER A 229 2.89 -8.86 4.43
C SER A 229 1.97 -8.95 3.22
N ARG A 230 1.80 -7.84 2.53
CA ARG A 230 1.03 -7.75 1.27
C ARG A 230 1.88 -7.02 0.23
N PRO A 231 2.86 -7.71 -0.35
CA PRO A 231 3.70 -7.10 -1.37
C PRO A 231 2.86 -6.75 -2.60
N LYS A 232 3.14 -5.60 -3.18
CA LYS A 232 2.62 -5.12 -4.45
C LYS A 232 3.72 -5.16 -5.51
N ASP A 233 3.34 -4.89 -6.74
CA ASP A 233 4.31 -4.75 -7.82
C ASP A 233 5.30 -3.62 -7.49
N GLY A 234 6.57 -3.90 -7.65
CA GLY A 234 7.69 -3.03 -7.27
C GLY A 234 8.54 -3.62 -6.13
N TRP A 235 9.82 -3.27 -6.11
CA TRP A 235 10.76 -3.73 -5.08
C TRP A 235 10.48 -3.00 -3.75
N GLY A 236 10.38 -3.76 -2.66
CA GLY A 236 10.14 -3.22 -1.32
C GLY A 236 8.74 -2.62 -1.11
N THR A 237 7.87 -2.65 -2.11
CA THR A 237 6.54 -2.06 -2.02
C THR A 237 5.58 -2.99 -1.28
N ILE A 238 4.93 -2.47 -0.25
CA ILE A 238 3.91 -3.17 0.52
C ILE A 238 2.62 -2.37 0.57
N GLU A 239 1.51 -3.08 0.57
CA GLU A 239 0.19 -2.51 0.80
C GLU A 239 -0.13 -2.56 2.29
N VAL A 240 -0.46 -1.42 2.87
CA VAL A 240 -0.75 -1.27 4.30
C VAL A 240 -2.22 -0.97 4.48
N PHE A 241 -2.94 -1.90 5.13
CA PHE A 241 -4.34 -1.74 5.48
C PHE A 241 -4.52 -1.32 6.93
N GLU A 242 -5.76 -1.20 7.34
CA GLU A 242 -6.18 -0.88 8.69
C GLU A 242 -6.31 -2.13 9.58
N THR A 243 -6.26 -1.90 10.88
CA THR A 243 -6.65 -2.88 11.90
C THR A 243 -7.74 -2.31 12.81
N TYR A 244 -8.51 -3.21 13.42
CA TYR A 244 -9.49 -2.87 14.48
C TYR A 244 -8.98 -3.22 15.87
N ASP A 245 -7.77 -3.76 15.97
CA ASP A 245 -7.13 -4.08 17.23
C ASP A 245 -6.88 -2.80 18.04
N THR A 246 -7.07 -2.88 19.35
CA THR A 246 -6.91 -1.72 20.26
C THR A 246 -5.78 -1.90 21.26
N ARG A 247 -5.27 -3.12 21.42
CA ARG A 247 -4.22 -3.48 22.37
C ARG A 247 -3.07 -4.22 21.72
N ALA A 248 -3.35 -5.10 20.74
CA ALA A 248 -2.34 -5.87 20.03
C ALA A 248 -1.84 -5.08 18.82
N PRO A 249 -0.57 -4.65 18.79
CA PRO A 249 -0.02 -3.94 17.64
C PRO A 249 0.00 -4.84 16.40
N ALA A 250 -0.31 -4.25 15.24
CA ALA A 250 -0.29 -4.93 13.96
C ALA A 250 0.64 -4.19 12.99
N ILE A 251 1.52 -4.94 12.34
CA ILE A 251 2.51 -4.41 11.38
C ILE A 251 2.46 -5.15 10.05
N ALA A 252 2.91 -4.47 9.01
CA ALA A 252 3.27 -5.06 7.73
C ALA A 252 4.79 -5.04 7.55
N LEU A 253 5.39 -6.17 7.20
CA LEU A 253 6.79 -6.28 6.82
C LEU A 253 6.93 -6.32 5.29
N SER A 254 8.09 -5.90 4.78
CA SER A 254 8.47 -6.12 3.39
C SER A 254 8.40 -7.62 3.04
N CYS A 255 8.28 -7.91 1.75
CA CYS A 255 8.25 -9.29 1.27
C CYS A 255 9.46 -10.11 1.75
N GLU A 256 10.64 -9.51 1.66
CA GLU A 256 11.91 -10.14 1.98
C GLU A 256 12.02 -10.46 3.47
N ASP A 257 11.68 -9.49 4.32
CA ASP A 257 11.82 -9.62 5.76
C ASP A 257 10.71 -10.49 6.36
N TYR A 258 9.48 -10.39 5.83
CA TYR A 258 8.43 -11.33 6.19
C TYR A 258 8.83 -12.78 5.83
N GLY A 259 9.31 -12.99 4.61
CA GLY A 259 9.78 -14.30 4.16
C GLY A 259 10.92 -14.84 5.00
N LEU A 260 11.83 -14.00 5.48
CA LEU A 260 12.88 -14.39 6.42
C LEU A 260 12.29 -14.89 7.74
N VAL A 261 11.45 -14.07 8.38
CA VAL A 261 10.82 -14.42 9.67
C VAL A 261 9.96 -15.67 9.53
N PHE A 262 9.20 -15.77 8.43
CA PHE A 262 8.36 -16.94 8.14
C PHE A 262 9.19 -18.22 8.06
N ARG A 263 10.23 -18.25 7.23
CA ARG A 263 11.11 -19.45 7.09
C ARG A 263 11.81 -19.84 8.39
N LEU A 264 12.21 -18.86 9.20
CA LEU A 264 12.80 -19.14 10.52
C LEU A 264 11.77 -19.78 11.46
N THR A 265 10.52 -19.30 11.41
CA THR A 265 9.42 -19.86 12.22
C THR A 265 9.04 -21.27 11.75
N GLU A 266 8.91 -21.47 10.44
CA GLU A 266 8.59 -22.76 9.82
C GLU A 266 9.66 -23.83 10.12
N ALA A 267 10.92 -23.42 10.11
CA ALA A 267 12.06 -24.29 10.44
C ALA A 267 12.31 -24.46 11.95
N ASP A 268 11.39 -24.03 12.81
CA ASP A 268 11.47 -24.12 14.27
C ASP A 268 12.75 -23.50 14.85
N ARG A 269 13.22 -22.40 14.26
CA ARG A 269 14.40 -21.64 14.72
C ARG A 269 14.07 -20.60 15.79
N HIS A 270 12.83 -20.58 16.27
CA HIS A 270 12.32 -19.71 17.34
C HIS A 270 12.73 -18.23 17.16
N PRO A 271 12.46 -17.60 15.98
CA PRO A 271 12.86 -16.21 15.80
C PRO A 271 12.18 -15.31 16.83
N MET A 272 12.96 -14.41 17.41
CA MET A 272 12.46 -13.37 18.29
C MET A 272 12.42 -12.04 17.55
N VAL A 273 11.26 -11.43 17.51
CA VAL A 273 11.04 -10.09 16.95
C VAL A 273 10.86 -9.09 18.08
N ARG A 274 11.44 -7.92 17.93
CA ARG A 274 11.25 -6.77 18.80
C ARG A 274 10.58 -5.66 18.02
N MET A 275 9.55 -5.04 18.61
CA MET A 275 8.86 -3.89 18.05
C MET A 275 8.86 -2.74 19.05
N ASN A 276 9.13 -1.53 18.56
CA ASN A 276 8.93 -0.27 19.28
C ASN A 276 8.16 0.67 18.36
N LEU A 277 6.88 0.86 18.66
CA LEU A 277 5.92 1.50 17.79
C LEU A 277 5.32 2.73 18.48
N ASP A 278 5.51 3.91 17.90
CA ASP A 278 4.88 5.14 18.37
C ASP A 278 3.54 5.36 17.64
N ALA A 279 2.45 5.08 18.30
CA ALA A 279 1.11 5.38 17.81
C ALA A 279 0.18 5.76 18.97
N GLN A 280 -0.87 6.50 18.65
CA GLN A 280 -1.88 6.91 19.60
C GLN A 280 -3.27 6.82 19.00
N LEU A 281 -4.16 6.11 19.67
CA LEU A 281 -5.60 6.13 19.40
C LEU A 281 -6.18 7.40 20.03
N LEU A 282 -6.90 8.21 19.24
CA LEU A 282 -7.36 9.56 19.64
C LEU A 282 -8.86 9.61 19.95
N GLY A 283 -9.56 8.46 19.89
CA GLY A 283 -11.03 8.43 19.98
C GLY A 283 -11.68 8.97 18.70
N GLU A 284 -12.95 9.36 18.79
CA GLU A 284 -13.71 9.92 17.67
C GLU A 284 -13.17 11.30 17.28
N GLN A 285 -12.90 11.49 15.99
CA GLN A 285 -12.42 12.74 15.42
C GLN A 285 -13.34 13.19 14.29
N PRO A 286 -13.59 14.50 14.13
CA PRO A 286 -14.37 15.01 13.02
C PRO A 286 -13.65 14.76 11.68
N VAL A 287 -14.43 14.43 10.66
CA VAL A 287 -13.93 14.19 9.30
C VAL A 287 -14.60 15.11 8.29
N TYR A 288 -13.86 15.50 7.26
CA TYR A 288 -14.25 16.58 6.37
C TYR A 288 -14.06 16.22 4.91
N ASN A 289 -15.00 16.70 4.06
CA ASN A 289 -14.75 16.92 2.65
C ASN A 289 -14.24 18.34 2.44
N THR A 290 -13.23 18.53 1.61
CA THR A 290 -12.88 19.87 1.12
C THR A 290 -13.70 20.16 -0.12
N VAL A 291 -14.44 21.25 -0.09
CA VAL A 291 -15.30 21.71 -1.19
C VAL A 291 -14.79 23.05 -1.69
N ALA A 292 -14.57 23.14 -3.00
CA ALA A 292 -14.25 24.38 -3.68
C ALA A 292 -15.28 24.63 -4.79
N GLU A 293 -15.73 25.86 -4.97
CA GLU A 293 -16.85 26.18 -5.84
C GLU A 293 -16.55 27.41 -6.71
N ILE A 294 -16.80 27.25 -8.02
CA ILE A 294 -16.83 28.37 -8.98
C ILE A 294 -18.28 28.49 -9.47
N ARG A 295 -18.95 29.57 -9.08
CA ARG A 295 -20.35 29.77 -9.46
C ARG A 295 -20.46 30.15 -10.92
N GLY A 296 -21.32 29.44 -11.64
CA GLY A 296 -21.68 29.77 -13.04
C GLY A 296 -22.46 31.09 -13.16
N THR A 297 -22.34 31.74 -14.30
CA THR A 297 -23.01 33.01 -14.58
C THR A 297 -24.32 32.85 -15.37
N GLU A 298 -24.39 31.86 -16.27
CA GLU A 298 -25.57 31.65 -17.13
C GLU A 298 -26.60 30.72 -16.47
N LYS A 299 -26.13 29.69 -15.78
CA LYS A 299 -26.94 28.67 -15.10
C LYS A 299 -26.45 28.41 -13.68
N PRO A 300 -26.60 29.37 -12.76
CA PRO A 300 -26.02 29.32 -11.44
C PRO A 300 -26.60 28.23 -10.54
N ASP A 301 -27.72 27.63 -10.91
CA ASP A 301 -28.37 26.55 -10.17
C ASP A 301 -28.10 25.14 -10.74
N GLU A 302 -27.31 25.06 -11.84
CA GLU A 302 -26.83 23.79 -12.39
C GLU A 302 -25.38 23.52 -11.90
N TYR A 303 -25.09 22.26 -11.50
CA TYR A 303 -23.79 21.88 -10.96
C TYR A 303 -23.09 20.88 -11.86
N VAL A 304 -21.80 21.11 -12.10
CA VAL A 304 -20.86 20.10 -12.60
C VAL A 304 -19.94 19.75 -11.45
N VAL A 305 -19.96 18.50 -11.00
CA VAL A 305 -19.19 18.03 -9.85
C VAL A 305 -18.00 17.22 -10.32
N LEU A 306 -16.81 17.62 -9.89
CA LEU A 306 -15.58 16.84 -9.97
C LEU A 306 -15.25 16.33 -8.56
N SER A 307 -15.04 15.05 -8.40
CA SER A 307 -14.69 14.48 -7.10
C SER A 307 -13.55 13.47 -7.20
N ALA A 308 -12.77 13.37 -6.16
CA ALA A 308 -11.69 12.39 -6.03
C ALA A 308 -11.49 12.02 -4.55
N HIS A 309 -11.02 10.80 -4.31
CA HIS A 309 -10.48 10.40 -3.01
C HIS A 309 -9.29 11.28 -2.65
N PHE A 310 -9.20 11.63 -1.36
CA PHE A 310 -8.10 12.44 -0.83
C PHE A 310 -7.36 11.75 0.32
N ASP A 311 -7.97 10.75 0.94
CA ASP A 311 -7.43 9.86 1.96
C ASP A 311 -6.82 8.54 1.39
#